data_75d62c410553ebd1a437467f4b466b1c
#
_entry.id   75d62c410553ebd1a437467f4b466b1c
#
_cell.length_a   1.000
_cell.length_b   1.000
_cell.length_c   1.000
_cell.angle_alpha   90.00
_cell.angle_beta   90.00
_cell.angle_gamma   90.00
#
_symmetry.space_group_name_H-M   'P 1'
#
loop_
_entity.id
_entity.type
_entity.pdbx_description
1 polymer ?
#
loop_
_entity_poly.entity_id
_entity_poly.type
_entity_poly.pdbx_seq_one_letter_code
_entity_poly.pdbx_strand_id
1 'polypeptide(L)'
;MMTTDASSIERNKVKFMYAENWIYAPPFIKLKRLMKVSGGTILEIRAEQGHSGSQAKYSRRWKTSGGGALMRLGSHPLGSALHLKHYEGMLKYGRPIRPKSVTAEVGHHTKIESFMKEKKKYVVSEWEDVEDWGVMIINFEDGSKATVFASDTVLGGVRNVLNVYLSNAVVYVNINPHDVLEVYAPEPHIFGEEYIAEKLETEAGWNFPSPDDDWMKGFPQELEDFIDAILFDREPISGIDLARDVVETIYAAYVSAERGVRIEFKR
;
A
#
# COMPACT_ATOMS: atom_id res chain seq x y z
N MET A 1 3.27 -22.97 -2.48
CA MET A 1 4.40 -22.33 -3.21
C MET A 1 5.25 -21.46 -2.27
N MET A 2 4.69 -20.60 -1.43
CA MET A 2 5.45 -19.73 -0.48
C MET A 2 6.18 -20.46 0.66
N THR A 3 5.72 -21.64 1.08
CA THR A 3 6.42 -22.44 2.11
C THR A 3 7.81 -22.91 1.67
N THR A 4 8.03 -23.06 0.36
CA THR A 4 9.32 -23.47 -0.21
C THR A 4 10.35 -22.34 -0.15
N ASP A 5 9.92 -21.11 -0.30
CA ASP A 5 10.82 -19.94 -0.33
C ASP A 5 11.30 -19.54 1.07
N ALA A 6 10.40 -19.56 2.08
CA ALA A 6 10.79 -19.32 3.48
C ALA A 6 11.82 -20.35 3.96
N SER A 7 11.60 -21.64 3.67
CA SER A 7 12.56 -22.70 4.01
C SER A 7 13.89 -22.58 3.24
N SER A 8 13.88 -21.94 2.07
CA SER A 8 15.08 -21.67 1.29
C SER A 8 15.91 -20.55 1.89
N ILE A 9 15.27 -19.48 2.39
CA ILE A 9 15.92 -18.38 3.11
C ILE A 9 16.65 -18.91 4.35
N GLU A 10 15.96 -19.69 5.18
CA GLU A 10 16.53 -20.29 6.39
C GLU A 10 17.70 -21.23 6.09
N ARG A 11 17.54 -22.14 5.10
CA ARG A 11 18.60 -23.09 4.72
C ARG A 11 19.86 -22.42 4.20
N ASN A 12 19.69 -21.34 3.43
CA ASN A 12 20.81 -20.62 2.81
C ASN A 12 21.35 -19.49 3.70
N LYS A 13 20.73 -19.24 4.86
CA LYS A 13 21.12 -18.17 5.81
C LYS A 13 21.26 -16.81 5.14
N VAL A 14 20.32 -16.49 4.23
CA VAL A 14 20.29 -15.19 3.56
C VAL A 14 19.31 -14.26 4.26
N LYS A 15 19.59 -12.96 4.26
CA LYS A 15 18.63 -11.95 4.72
C LYS A 15 17.60 -11.71 3.63
N PHE A 16 16.35 -11.61 4.04
CA PHE A 16 15.22 -11.28 3.18
C PHE A 16 14.47 -10.09 3.74
N MET A 17 14.20 -9.11 2.90
CA MET A 17 13.32 -8.00 3.22
C MET A 17 12.22 -7.89 2.17
N TYR A 18 10.99 -7.68 2.61
CA TYR A 18 9.87 -7.26 1.79
C TYR A 18 9.92 -5.74 1.63
N ALA A 19 10.11 -5.25 0.41
CA ALA A 19 10.20 -3.83 0.14
C ALA A 19 8.83 -3.14 0.29
N GLU A 20 8.49 -2.78 1.53
CA GLU A 20 7.27 -2.08 1.92
C GLU A 20 7.63 -0.74 2.56
N ASN A 21 7.96 0.21 1.71
CA ASN A 21 8.49 1.52 2.10
C ASN A 21 7.55 2.32 3.04
N TRP A 22 6.23 2.18 2.94
CA TRP A 22 5.30 2.94 3.78
C TRP A 22 5.51 2.74 5.27
N ILE A 23 5.89 1.52 5.70
CA ILE A 23 6.11 1.24 7.12
C ILE A 23 7.35 1.93 7.70
N TYR A 24 8.22 2.44 6.82
CA TYR A 24 9.42 3.21 7.16
C TYR A 24 9.21 4.72 7.00
N ALA A 25 8.13 5.16 6.37
CA ALA A 25 7.82 6.57 6.18
C ALA A 25 7.75 7.32 7.53
N PRO A 26 8.30 8.54 7.64
CA PRO A 26 8.32 9.31 8.88
C PRO A 26 6.94 9.44 9.55
N PRO A 27 5.83 9.74 8.84
CA PRO A 27 4.52 9.80 9.47
C PRO A 27 4.06 8.44 10.02
N PHE A 28 4.39 7.33 9.35
CA PHE A 28 4.06 5.99 9.84
C PHE A 28 4.86 5.60 11.09
N ILE A 29 6.15 5.93 11.14
CA ILE A 29 6.97 5.75 12.34
C ILE A 29 6.41 6.56 13.51
N LYS A 30 5.97 7.81 13.25
CA LYS A 30 5.33 8.63 14.29
C LYS A 30 4.01 8.00 14.77
N LEU A 31 3.18 7.49 13.87
CA LEU A 31 1.96 6.74 14.21
C LEU A 31 2.26 5.60 15.18
N LYS A 32 3.26 4.75 14.91
CA LYS A 32 3.66 3.64 15.80
C LYS A 32 4.03 4.11 17.20
N ARG A 33 4.76 5.23 17.30
CA ARG A 33 5.12 5.84 18.61
C ARG A 33 3.86 6.31 19.36
N LEU A 34 2.93 6.98 18.66
CA LEU A 34 1.67 7.44 19.25
C LEU A 34 0.81 6.26 19.72
N MET A 35 0.69 5.20 18.93
CA MET A 35 0.00 3.98 19.32
C MET A 35 0.59 3.35 20.59
N LYS A 36 1.92 3.24 20.65
CA LYS A 36 2.60 2.67 21.82
C LYS A 36 2.32 3.48 23.08
N VAL A 37 2.37 4.81 23.01
CA VAL A 37 2.15 5.69 24.16
C VAL A 37 0.68 5.73 24.57
N SER A 38 -0.24 5.77 23.61
CA SER A 38 -1.69 5.81 23.89
C SER A 38 -2.22 4.52 24.53
N GLY A 39 -1.60 3.38 24.22
CA GLY A 39 -2.08 2.06 24.65
C GLY A 39 -3.44 1.65 24.05
N GLY A 40 -4.01 2.47 23.18
CA GLY A 40 -5.31 2.23 22.55
C GLY A 40 -5.33 0.97 21.70
N THR A 41 -6.52 0.38 21.52
CA THR A 41 -6.74 -0.76 20.64
C THR A 41 -7.13 -0.27 19.26
N ILE A 42 -6.51 -0.80 18.21
CA ILE A 42 -6.95 -0.55 16.83
C ILE A 42 -8.32 -1.22 16.65
N LEU A 43 -9.35 -0.41 16.38
CA LEU A 43 -10.70 -0.88 16.08
C LEU A 43 -10.90 -1.00 14.57
N GLU A 44 -10.39 -0.03 13.81
CA GLU A 44 -10.54 0.03 12.37
C GLU A 44 -9.32 0.70 11.72
N ILE A 45 -8.96 0.22 10.52
CA ILE A 45 -7.99 0.86 9.62
C ILE A 45 -8.68 1.10 8.28
N ARG A 46 -8.53 2.30 7.71
CA ARG A 46 -8.90 2.58 6.32
C ARG A 46 -7.67 3.05 5.58
N ALA A 47 -7.31 2.34 4.53
CA ALA A 47 -6.10 2.61 3.78
C ALA A 47 -6.38 2.64 2.28
N GLU A 48 -5.65 3.48 1.57
CA GLU A 48 -5.88 3.70 0.14
C GLU A 48 -4.56 4.03 -0.57
N GLN A 49 -4.39 3.43 -1.75
CA GLN A 49 -3.48 3.95 -2.76
C GLN A 49 -4.20 4.12 -4.09
N GLY A 50 -4.02 5.29 -4.70
CA GLY A 50 -4.58 5.60 -6.00
C GLY A 50 -3.74 6.58 -6.80
N HIS A 51 -3.74 6.42 -8.11
CA HIS A 51 -3.15 7.35 -9.08
C HIS A 51 -3.76 7.15 -10.49
N SER A 52 -3.30 7.90 -11.50
CA SER A 52 -3.82 7.84 -12.87
C SER A 52 -3.37 6.64 -13.71
N GLY A 53 -2.79 5.62 -13.08
CA GLY A 53 -2.37 4.37 -13.71
C GLY A 53 -0.87 4.28 -13.99
N SER A 54 -0.41 3.05 -14.28
CA SER A 54 0.99 2.76 -14.61
C SER A 54 1.22 2.76 -16.10
N GLN A 55 2.24 3.50 -16.57
CA GLN A 55 2.69 3.50 -17.96
C GLN A 55 3.55 2.27 -18.31
N ALA A 56 4.03 1.53 -17.31
CA ALA A 56 4.90 0.38 -17.52
C ALA A 56 4.14 -0.79 -18.18
N LYS A 57 4.67 -1.29 -19.29
CA LYS A 57 4.00 -2.36 -20.06
C LYS A 57 3.79 -3.65 -19.25
N TYR A 58 4.69 -4.00 -18.33
CA TYR A 58 4.56 -5.21 -17.52
C TYR A 58 3.32 -5.19 -16.61
N SER A 59 2.85 -4.00 -16.22
CA SER A 59 1.71 -3.83 -15.33
C SER A 59 0.35 -4.17 -15.95
N ARG A 60 0.30 -4.34 -17.29
CA ARG A 60 -0.94 -4.52 -18.06
C ARG A 60 -1.44 -5.96 -18.09
N ARG A 61 -0.61 -6.92 -17.69
CA ARG A 61 -0.89 -8.36 -17.81
C ARG A 61 -0.69 -9.09 -16.50
N TRP A 62 -1.61 -9.96 -16.18
CA TRP A 62 -1.52 -10.84 -15.01
C TRP A 62 -0.21 -11.63 -14.97
N LYS A 63 0.18 -12.24 -16.10
CA LYS A 63 1.41 -13.04 -16.20
C LYS A 63 2.68 -12.31 -15.78
N THR A 64 2.74 -11.00 -15.95
CA THR A 64 3.94 -10.19 -15.69
C THR A 64 3.88 -9.40 -14.40
N SER A 65 2.68 -9.04 -13.91
CA SER A 65 2.46 -8.24 -12.70
C SER A 65 1.92 -9.04 -11.51
N GLY A 66 1.36 -10.24 -11.76
CA GLY A 66 0.74 -11.06 -10.71
C GLY A 66 -0.66 -10.56 -10.28
N GLY A 67 -1.18 -9.52 -10.90
CA GLY A 67 -2.48 -8.91 -10.64
C GLY A 67 -2.53 -7.46 -11.09
N GLY A 68 -3.67 -6.80 -10.93
CA GLY A 68 -3.91 -5.41 -11.30
C GLY A 68 -3.72 -4.44 -10.12
N ALA A 69 -4.68 -3.56 -9.93
CA ALA A 69 -4.63 -2.52 -8.91
C ALA A 69 -4.46 -3.08 -7.49
N LEU A 70 -5.18 -4.16 -7.13
CA LEU A 70 -5.03 -4.78 -5.80
C LEU A 70 -3.62 -5.28 -5.53
N MET A 71 -2.97 -5.89 -6.52
CA MET A 71 -1.60 -6.39 -6.36
C MET A 71 -0.58 -5.25 -6.35
N ARG A 72 -0.67 -4.33 -7.31
CA ARG A 72 0.35 -3.31 -7.54
C ARG A 72 0.24 -2.13 -6.57
N LEU A 73 -0.97 -1.67 -6.31
CA LEU A 73 -1.24 -0.54 -5.43
C LEU A 73 -1.71 -1.02 -4.05
N GLY A 74 -2.63 -1.98 -4.01
CA GLY A 74 -3.21 -2.47 -2.76
C GLY A 74 -2.22 -3.14 -1.83
N SER A 75 -1.05 -3.60 -2.32
CA SER A 75 0.01 -4.19 -1.48
C SER A 75 0.54 -3.23 -0.41
N HIS A 76 0.74 -1.95 -0.73
CA HIS A 76 1.25 -0.95 0.22
C HIS A 76 0.28 -0.64 1.36
N PRO A 77 -0.97 -0.21 1.12
CA PRO A 77 -1.93 0.04 2.19
C PRO A 77 -2.27 -1.24 2.97
N LEU A 78 -2.30 -2.41 2.32
CA LEU A 78 -2.47 -3.69 3.00
C LEU A 78 -1.27 -4.02 3.88
N GLY A 79 -0.04 -3.93 3.35
CA GLY A 79 1.20 -4.18 4.09
C GLY A 79 1.30 -3.31 5.33
N SER A 80 0.96 -2.04 5.19
CA SER A 80 0.87 -1.08 6.30
C SER A 80 -0.15 -1.48 7.35
N ALA A 81 -1.37 -1.85 6.95
CA ALA A 81 -2.42 -2.28 7.86
C ALA A 81 -2.03 -3.57 8.62
N LEU A 82 -1.49 -4.57 7.91
CA LEU A 82 -1.02 -5.81 8.50
C LEU A 82 0.15 -5.57 9.48
N HIS A 83 1.12 -4.73 9.08
CA HIS A 83 2.24 -4.38 9.96
C HIS A 83 1.77 -3.71 11.26
N LEU A 84 0.79 -2.80 11.22
CA LEU A 84 0.22 -2.20 12.42
C LEU A 84 -0.43 -3.23 13.33
N LYS A 85 -1.17 -4.20 12.76
CA LYS A 85 -1.80 -5.27 13.54
C LYS A 85 -0.77 -6.25 14.12
N HIS A 86 0.30 -6.57 13.36
CA HIS A 86 1.43 -7.32 13.90
C HIS A 86 2.07 -6.57 15.06
N TYR A 87 2.36 -5.27 14.88
CA TYR A 87 2.96 -4.42 15.92
C TYR A 87 2.09 -4.32 17.17
N GLU A 88 0.77 -4.07 17.03
CA GLU A 88 -0.18 -4.06 18.15
C GLU A 88 -0.19 -5.39 18.89
N GLY A 89 -0.24 -6.49 18.15
CA GLY A 89 -0.25 -7.84 18.70
C GLY A 89 1.02 -8.14 19.51
N MET A 90 2.18 -7.76 18.99
CA MET A 90 3.45 -7.89 19.70
C MET A 90 3.48 -7.07 21.00
N LEU A 91 2.97 -5.84 20.98
CA LEU A 91 2.90 -4.99 22.18
C LEU A 91 1.97 -5.54 23.26
N LYS A 92 0.82 -6.12 22.86
CA LYS A 92 -0.23 -6.51 23.82
C LYS A 92 -0.18 -7.98 24.21
N TYR A 93 0.23 -8.86 23.29
CA TYR A 93 0.09 -10.31 23.43
C TYR A 93 1.40 -11.08 23.20
N GLY A 94 2.51 -10.40 22.82
CA GLY A 94 3.77 -11.05 22.47
C GLY A 94 3.72 -11.87 21.18
N ARG A 95 2.65 -11.76 20.40
CA ARG A 95 2.48 -12.39 19.08
C ARG A 95 1.71 -11.47 18.13
N PRO A 96 1.94 -11.58 16.80
CA PRO A 96 1.20 -10.78 15.84
C PRO A 96 -0.30 -11.10 15.86
N ILE A 97 -1.15 -10.09 15.63
CA ILE A 97 -2.55 -10.26 15.28
C ILE A 97 -2.61 -10.40 13.76
N ARG A 98 -3.14 -11.52 13.27
CA ARG A 98 -3.13 -11.86 11.84
C ARG A 98 -4.51 -11.71 11.19
N PRO A 99 -4.59 -11.63 9.85
CA PRO A 99 -5.86 -11.72 9.15
C PRO A 99 -6.55 -13.05 9.43
N LYS A 100 -7.86 -12.99 9.69
CA LYS A 100 -8.73 -14.15 9.85
C LYS A 100 -9.52 -14.46 8.59
N SER A 101 -9.99 -13.42 7.89
CA SER A 101 -10.72 -13.56 6.64
C SER A 101 -10.65 -12.29 5.79
N VAL A 102 -10.94 -12.43 4.51
CA VAL A 102 -11.04 -11.33 3.56
C VAL A 102 -12.29 -11.44 2.69
N THR A 103 -12.91 -10.30 2.40
CA THR A 103 -13.95 -10.13 1.36
C THR A 103 -13.47 -9.03 0.42
N ALA A 104 -13.62 -9.21 -0.88
CA ALA A 104 -13.14 -8.26 -1.86
C ALA A 104 -14.05 -8.13 -3.09
N GLU A 105 -13.91 -6.99 -3.77
CA GLU A 105 -14.47 -6.70 -5.08
C GLU A 105 -13.39 -6.12 -5.96
N VAL A 106 -13.41 -6.45 -7.26
CA VAL A 106 -12.51 -5.88 -8.28
C VAL A 106 -13.31 -5.34 -9.46
N GLY A 107 -12.78 -4.32 -10.12
CA GLY A 107 -13.45 -3.65 -11.21
C GLY A 107 -12.53 -3.29 -12.37
N HIS A 108 -13.16 -3.06 -13.52
CA HIS A 108 -12.52 -2.59 -14.75
C HIS A 108 -13.16 -1.27 -15.18
N HIS A 109 -12.88 -0.20 -14.44
CA HIS A 109 -13.51 1.11 -14.65
C HIS A 109 -13.19 1.68 -16.03
N THR A 110 -11.99 1.44 -16.53
CA THR A 110 -11.59 1.89 -17.89
C THR A 110 -12.23 1.07 -19.02
N LYS A 111 -12.97 -0.01 -18.71
CA LYS A 111 -13.79 -0.78 -19.65
C LYS A 111 -15.28 -0.39 -19.63
N ILE A 112 -15.67 0.60 -18.82
CA ILE A 112 -17.02 1.16 -18.84
C ILE A 112 -17.29 1.76 -20.22
N GLU A 113 -18.42 1.42 -20.82
CA GLU A 113 -18.73 1.77 -22.23
C GLU A 113 -18.68 3.27 -22.50
N SER A 114 -19.20 4.11 -21.59
CA SER A 114 -19.15 5.57 -21.72
C SER A 114 -17.72 6.10 -21.69
N PHE A 115 -16.88 5.58 -20.80
CA PHE A 115 -15.46 5.95 -20.70
C PHE A 115 -14.69 5.54 -21.97
N MET A 116 -14.95 4.36 -22.52
CA MET A 116 -14.29 3.92 -23.76
C MET A 116 -14.57 4.83 -24.96
N LYS A 117 -15.74 5.47 -24.98
CA LYS A 117 -16.18 6.42 -26.03
C LYS A 117 -15.58 7.82 -25.87
N GLU A 118 -14.95 8.13 -24.75
CA GLU A 118 -14.31 9.43 -24.53
C GLU A 118 -13.17 9.66 -25.51
N LYS A 119 -13.12 10.85 -26.12
CA LYS A 119 -12.08 11.24 -27.08
C LYS A 119 -10.69 11.41 -26.44
N LYS A 120 -10.66 11.86 -25.19
CA LYS A 120 -9.44 12.08 -24.42
C LYS A 120 -9.56 11.37 -23.07
N LYS A 121 -8.57 10.57 -22.75
CA LYS A 121 -8.47 9.86 -21.48
C LYS A 121 -7.30 10.41 -20.68
N TYR A 122 -7.52 10.66 -19.41
CA TYR A 122 -6.51 11.20 -18.51
C TYR A 122 -5.90 10.12 -17.60
N VAL A 123 -6.51 8.93 -17.58
CA VAL A 123 -5.98 7.76 -16.87
C VAL A 123 -5.51 6.71 -17.88
N VAL A 124 -4.58 5.86 -17.45
CA VAL A 124 -4.15 4.70 -18.24
C VAL A 124 -5.32 3.74 -18.42
N SER A 125 -5.59 3.34 -19.65
CA SER A 125 -6.77 2.52 -20.01
C SER A 125 -6.44 1.25 -20.79
N GLU A 126 -5.14 0.97 -21.00
CA GLU A 126 -4.69 -0.13 -21.84
C GLU A 126 -4.41 -1.41 -21.03
N TRP A 127 -5.31 -1.72 -20.07
CA TRP A 127 -5.25 -2.94 -19.26
C TRP A 127 -5.75 -4.14 -20.08
N GLU A 128 -4.99 -5.22 -20.12
CA GLU A 128 -5.31 -6.41 -20.90
C GLU A 128 -6.19 -7.39 -20.11
N ASP A 129 -5.63 -8.01 -19.08
CA ASP A 129 -6.28 -9.05 -18.28
C ASP A 129 -6.20 -8.82 -16.75
N VAL A 130 -5.95 -7.57 -16.35
CA VAL A 130 -5.88 -7.13 -14.96
C VAL A 130 -6.93 -6.06 -14.66
N GLU A 131 -7.36 -6.00 -13.42
CA GLU A 131 -8.27 -4.97 -12.92
C GLU A 131 -7.55 -3.64 -12.70
N ASP A 132 -8.28 -2.54 -12.79
CA ASP A 132 -7.81 -1.17 -12.55
C ASP A 132 -8.39 -0.55 -11.28
N TRP A 133 -9.22 -1.31 -10.56
CA TRP A 133 -9.83 -0.93 -9.31
C TRP A 133 -10.09 -2.16 -8.43
N GLY A 134 -9.96 -1.98 -7.11
CA GLY A 134 -10.36 -3.01 -6.18
C GLY A 134 -10.48 -2.50 -4.75
N VAL A 135 -11.27 -3.23 -3.97
CA VAL A 135 -11.45 -3.03 -2.53
C VAL A 135 -11.40 -4.36 -1.81
N MET A 136 -10.79 -4.39 -0.62
CA MET A 136 -10.83 -5.55 0.25
C MET A 136 -11.13 -5.13 1.70
N ILE A 137 -11.95 -5.95 2.37
CA ILE A 137 -12.27 -5.84 3.79
C ILE A 137 -11.62 -7.02 4.49
N ILE A 138 -10.66 -6.75 5.37
CA ILE A 138 -9.93 -7.73 6.15
C ILE A 138 -10.54 -7.78 7.55
N ASN A 139 -10.87 -8.96 8.04
CA ASN A 139 -11.21 -9.20 9.43
C ASN A 139 -9.98 -9.80 10.12
N PHE A 140 -9.57 -9.24 11.27
CA PHE A 140 -8.47 -9.76 12.06
C PHE A 140 -8.93 -10.73 13.14
N GLU A 141 -8.00 -11.51 13.70
CA GLU A 141 -8.25 -12.50 14.75
C GLU A 141 -8.91 -11.90 15.99
N ASP A 142 -8.62 -10.65 16.34
CA ASP A 142 -9.16 -9.91 17.47
C ASP A 142 -10.53 -9.24 17.20
N GLY A 143 -11.06 -9.39 15.98
CA GLY A 143 -12.34 -8.82 15.55
C GLY A 143 -12.24 -7.42 14.94
N SER A 144 -11.09 -6.73 15.01
CA SER A 144 -10.86 -5.46 14.32
C SER A 144 -10.88 -5.64 12.80
N LYS A 145 -10.99 -4.53 12.05
CA LYS A 145 -11.13 -4.58 10.60
C LYS A 145 -10.18 -3.61 9.90
N ALA A 146 -9.79 -3.96 8.68
CA ALA A 146 -9.21 -3.01 7.76
C ALA A 146 -9.99 -2.98 6.44
N THR A 147 -10.14 -1.80 5.86
CA THR A 147 -10.64 -1.61 4.49
C THR A 147 -9.51 -1.02 3.67
N VAL A 148 -9.19 -1.67 2.56
CA VAL A 148 -8.10 -1.27 1.66
C VAL A 148 -8.66 -1.01 0.28
N PHE A 149 -8.38 0.18 -0.26
CA PHE A 149 -8.72 0.58 -1.63
C PHE A 149 -7.48 0.68 -2.49
N ALA A 150 -7.60 0.28 -3.74
CA ALA A 150 -6.58 0.40 -4.77
C ALA A 150 -7.21 0.83 -6.09
N SER A 151 -6.69 1.91 -6.72
CA SER A 151 -7.29 2.43 -7.94
C SER A 151 -6.26 3.07 -8.88
N ASP A 152 -6.29 2.65 -10.13
CA ASP A 152 -5.55 3.26 -11.25
C ASP A 152 -6.35 4.37 -11.96
N THR A 153 -7.45 4.84 -11.36
CA THR A 153 -8.38 5.81 -11.98
C THR A 153 -8.52 7.09 -11.16
N VAL A 154 -7.52 7.41 -10.33
CA VAL A 154 -7.48 8.63 -9.50
C VAL A 154 -6.59 9.67 -10.17
N LEU A 155 -7.12 10.87 -10.40
CA LEU A 155 -6.38 12.01 -10.93
C LEU A 155 -5.82 12.90 -9.80
N GLY A 156 -4.87 13.77 -10.13
CA GLY A 156 -4.31 14.74 -9.19
C GLY A 156 -3.09 14.23 -8.43
N GLY A 157 -2.29 13.36 -9.06
CA GLY A 157 -1.08 12.79 -8.46
C GLY A 157 -1.33 11.49 -7.71
N VAL A 158 -0.37 11.11 -6.87
CA VAL A 158 -0.42 9.87 -6.07
C VAL A 158 -1.10 10.15 -4.73
N ARG A 159 -2.15 9.40 -4.43
CA ARG A 159 -2.87 9.43 -3.15
C ARG A 159 -2.50 8.22 -2.31
N ASN A 160 -1.79 8.43 -1.21
CA ASN A 160 -1.32 7.40 -0.27
C ASN A 160 -1.77 7.76 1.14
N VAL A 161 -2.88 7.18 1.62
CA VAL A 161 -3.47 7.52 2.92
C VAL A 161 -3.72 6.29 3.78
N LEU A 162 -3.61 6.49 5.09
CA LEU A 162 -3.87 5.49 6.10
C LEU A 162 -4.54 6.17 7.31
N ASN A 163 -5.77 5.80 7.60
CA ASN A 163 -6.52 6.31 8.75
C ASN A 163 -6.67 5.21 9.78
N VAL A 164 -6.24 5.46 11.01
CA VAL A 164 -6.26 4.49 12.10
C VAL A 164 -7.16 4.99 13.23
N TYR A 165 -8.19 4.22 13.53
CA TYR A 165 -9.17 4.48 14.57
C TYR A 165 -8.85 3.60 15.77
N LEU A 166 -8.29 4.23 16.80
CA LEU A 166 -8.00 3.60 18.07
C LEU A 166 -9.18 3.76 19.04
N SER A 167 -9.26 2.94 20.07
CA SER A 167 -10.28 3.04 21.11
C SER A 167 -10.24 4.37 21.87
N ASN A 168 -9.13 5.11 21.80
CA ASN A 168 -8.89 6.34 22.55
C ASN A 168 -8.27 7.48 21.70
N ALA A 169 -8.10 7.29 20.40
CA ALA A 169 -7.52 8.29 19.49
C ALA A 169 -7.87 8.00 18.03
N VAL A 170 -7.69 8.99 17.17
CA VAL A 170 -7.71 8.85 15.71
C VAL A 170 -6.42 9.40 15.15
N VAL A 171 -5.83 8.71 14.19
CA VAL A 171 -4.64 9.20 13.48
C VAL A 171 -4.88 9.14 11.98
N TYR A 172 -4.80 10.27 11.32
CA TYR A 172 -4.81 10.37 9.85
C TYR A 172 -3.37 10.50 9.36
N VAL A 173 -2.96 9.58 8.50
CA VAL A 173 -1.61 9.55 7.92
C VAL A 173 -1.72 9.78 6.43
N ASN A 174 -0.98 10.77 5.93
CA ASN A 174 -0.77 11.01 4.53
C ASN A 174 0.72 10.73 4.22
N ILE A 175 1.00 9.69 3.43
CA ILE A 175 2.37 9.32 3.06
C ILE A 175 2.93 10.29 2.02
N ASN A 176 2.04 10.82 1.14
CA ASN A 176 2.35 11.90 0.21
C ASN A 176 1.61 13.17 0.67
N PRO A 177 2.15 13.95 1.59
CA PRO A 177 1.46 15.12 2.11
C PRO A 177 1.24 16.16 1.01
N HIS A 178 0.00 16.68 0.93
CA HIS A 178 -0.40 17.70 -0.03
C HIS A 178 -0.57 19.09 0.63
N ASP A 179 0.00 19.28 1.81
CA ASP A 179 -0.18 20.49 2.63
C ASP A 179 1.14 21.01 3.23
N VAL A 180 2.27 20.43 2.85
CA VAL A 180 3.59 20.85 3.34
C VAL A 180 4.09 22.06 2.55
N LEU A 181 3.85 22.07 1.23
CA LEU A 181 4.24 23.12 0.32
C LEU A 181 3.19 23.27 -0.78
N GLU A 182 2.73 24.47 -1.00
CA GLU A 182 1.81 24.81 -2.09
C GLU A 182 2.48 25.78 -3.04
N VAL A 183 2.36 25.54 -4.35
CA VAL A 183 2.93 26.37 -5.38
C VAL A 183 1.94 26.56 -6.52
N TYR A 184 1.88 27.78 -7.05
CA TYR A 184 1.07 28.10 -8.23
C TYR A 184 1.96 28.38 -9.43
N ALA A 185 1.71 27.68 -10.54
CA ALA A 185 2.33 27.95 -11.84
C ALA A 185 1.24 28.35 -12.86
N PRO A 186 1.32 29.51 -13.52
CA PRO A 186 0.34 29.90 -14.54
C PRO A 186 0.41 29.03 -15.80
N GLU A 187 1.58 28.41 -16.05
CA GLU A 187 1.86 27.56 -17.22
C GLU A 187 2.67 26.34 -16.78
N PRO A 188 2.64 25.21 -17.55
CA PRO A 188 3.51 24.06 -17.32
C PRO A 188 5.00 24.46 -17.47
N HIS A 189 5.88 23.68 -16.86
CA HIS A 189 7.34 23.79 -16.99
C HIS A 189 7.95 25.14 -16.50
N ILE A 190 7.20 25.92 -15.71
CA ILE A 190 7.72 27.17 -15.12
C ILE A 190 8.91 26.91 -14.18
N PHE A 191 8.94 25.73 -13.55
CA PHE A 191 10.00 25.32 -12.65
C PHE A 191 11.11 24.50 -13.32
N GLY A 192 11.10 24.41 -14.66
CA GLY A 192 12.14 23.72 -15.46
C GLY A 192 12.16 22.22 -15.20
N GLU A 193 13.33 21.72 -14.78
CA GLU A 193 13.55 20.29 -14.48
C GLU A 193 13.29 19.94 -13.01
N GLU A 194 12.80 20.90 -12.21
CA GLU A 194 12.49 20.62 -10.79
C GLU A 194 11.34 19.63 -10.67
N TYR A 195 11.51 18.62 -9.84
CA TYR A 195 10.47 17.62 -9.61
C TYR A 195 9.35 18.19 -8.75
N ILE A 196 8.14 18.20 -9.24
CA ILE A 196 6.97 18.72 -8.52
C ILE A 196 6.27 17.59 -7.78
N ALA A 197 5.72 16.60 -8.49
CA ALA A 197 5.09 15.43 -7.87
C ALA A 197 4.88 14.31 -8.92
N GLU A 198 4.80 13.08 -8.43
CA GLU A 198 4.56 11.91 -9.27
C GLU A 198 3.13 11.86 -9.82
N LYS A 199 2.98 11.46 -11.10
CA LYS A 199 1.68 11.20 -11.76
C LYS A 199 0.77 12.43 -11.91
N LEU A 200 1.35 13.63 -11.98
CA LEU A 200 0.57 14.83 -12.33
C LEU A 200 0.22 14.84 -13.82
N GLU A 201 -1.00 15.22 -14.12
CA GLU A 201 -1.49 15.42 -15.49
C GLU A 201 -1.02 16.76 -16.09
N THR A 202 -0.74 17.74 -15.21
CA THR A 202 -0.23 19.06 -15.56
C THR A 202 0.46 19.69 -14.35
N GLU A 203 1.48 20.50 -14.60
CA GLU A 203 2.14 21.36 -13.59
C GLU A 203 1.56 22.77 -13.56
N ALA A 204 0.61 23.09 -14.46
CA ALA A 204 -0.09 24.37 -14.41
C ALA A 204 -1.18 24.38 -13.32
N GLY A 205 -1.35 25.51 -12.66
CA GLY A 205 -2.28 25.70 -11.55
C GLY A 205 -1.61 25.48 -10.20
N TRP A 206 -2.43 25.17 -9.18
CA TRP A 206 -1.95 24.81 -7.85
C TRP A 206 -1.38 23.41 -7.82
N ASN A 207 -0.18 23.28 -7.29
CA ASN A 207 0.54 22.03 -7.07
C ASN A 207 1.03 21.92 -5.61
N PHE A 208 1.28 20.72 -5.15
CA PHE A 208 1.61 20.37 -3.77
C PHE A 208 2.92 19.54 -3.72
N PRO A 209 4.09 20.15 -3.99
CA PRO A 209 5.35 19.42 -4.05
C PRO A 209 5.76 18.88 -2.68
N SER A 210 6.33 17.69 -2.67
CA SER A 210 7.02 17.17 -1.49
C SER A 210 8.43 17.76 -1.42
N PRO A 211 8.88 18.28 -0.25
CA PRO A 211 10.25 18.77 -0.11
C PRO A 211 11.33 17.71 -0.35
N ASP A 212 11.04 16.47 -0.01
CA ASP A 212 11.86 15.29 -0.26
C ASP A 212 10.93 14.07 -0.34
N ASP A 213 10.57 13.70 -1.56
CA ASP A 213 9.57 12.68 -1.83
C ASP A 213 10.05 11.27 -1.41
N ASP A 214 11.32 10.96 -1.68
CA ASP A 214 11.91 9.68 -1.32
C ASP A 214 12.01 9.50 0.20
N TRP A 215 12.44 10.56 0.90
CA TRP A 215 12.52 10.56 2.37
C TRP A 215 11.14 10.42 3.00
N MET A 216 10.16 11.17 2.50
CA MET A 216 8.79 11.14 3.02
C MET A 216 8.08 9.83 2.77
N LYS A 217 8.39 9.14 1.67
CA LYS A 217 7.89 7.81 1.35
C LYS A 217 8.62 6.68 2.07
N GLY A 218 9.78 6.93 2.70
CA GLY A 218 10.48 5.96 3.52
C GLY A 218 11.53 5.11 2.80
N PHE A 219 11.89 5.42 1.55
CA PHE A 219 12.87 4.62 0.78
C PHE A 219 14.28 4.60 1.41
N PRO A 220 14.88 5.74 1.82
CA PRO A 220 16.18 5.70 2.49
C PRO A 220 16.15 4.90 3.80
N GLN A 221 15.09 5.06 4.59
CA GLN A 221 14.93 4.36 5.86
C GLN A 221 14.73 2.85 5.69
N GLU A 222 14.05 2.43 4.63
CA GLU A 222 13.91 1.03 4.26
C GLU A 222 15.27 0.40 3.93
N LEU A 223 16.06 1.07 3.08
CA LEU A 223 17.40 0.61 2.72
C LEU A 223 18.34 0.57 3.92
N GLU A 224 18.28 1.57 4.80
CA GLU A 224 19.04 1.60 6.06
C GLU A 224 18.69 0.38 6.94
N ASP A 225 17.41 0.07 7.14
CA ASP A 225 17.00 -1.10 7.93
C ASP A 225 17.54 -2.41 7.35
N PHE A 226 17.57 -2.55 6.02
CA PHE A 226 18.10 -3.75 5.38
C PHE A 226 19.62 -3.88 5.51
N ILE A 227 20.34 -2.78 5.34
CA ILE A 227 21.81 -2.73 5.58
C ILE A 227 22.10 -3.09 7.04
N ASP A 228 21.39 -2.49 7.98
CA ASP A 228 21.53 -2.79 9.41
C ASP A 228 21.20 -4.24 9.74
N ALA A 229 20.18 -4.82 9.10
CA ALA A 229 19.82 -6.22 9.28
C ALA A 229 20.96 -7.16 8.85
N ILE A 230 21.72 -6.79 7.81
CA ILE A 230 22.91 -7.53 7.38
C ILE A 230 24.09 -7.31 8.32
N LEU A 231 24.39 -6.05 8.66
CA LEU A 231 25.55 -5.69 9.48
C LEU A 231 25.48 -6.21 10.92
N PHE A 232 24.29 -6.19 11.52
CA PHE A 232 24.05 -6.57 12.91
C PHE A 232 23.40 -7.95 13.06
N ASP A 233 23.31 -8.73 11.98
CA ASP A 233 22.72 -10.08 11.94
C ASP A 233 21.34 -10.17 12.62
N ARG A 234 20.47 -9.21 12.34
CA ARG A 234 19.09 -9.17 12.82
C ARG A 234 18.09 -9.36 11.68
N GLU A 235 16.85 -9.63 12.03
CA GLU A 235 15.78 -9.62 11.03
C GLU A 235 15.38 -8.17 10.69
N PRO A 236 15.09 -7.87 9.40
CA PRO A 236 14.52 -6.58 9.00
C PRO A 236 13.11 -6.41 9.54
N ILE A 237 12.68 -5.16 9.70
CA ILE A 237 11.33 -4.81 10.20
C ILE A 237 10.25 -5.35 9.24
N SER A 238 10.51 -5.31 7.93
CA SER A 238 9.64 -5.84 6.88
C SER A 238 10.13 -7.22 6.43
N GLY A 239 9.94 -8.23 7.27
CA GLY A 239 10.43 -9.59 7.02
C GLY A 239 9.46 -10.48 6.24
N ILE A 240 9.84 -11.75 6.11
CA ILE A 240 9.14 -12.78 5.33
C ILE A 240 7.69 -13.03 5.80
N ASP A 241 7.42 -12.89 7.10
CA ASP A 241 6.08 -13.08 7.67
C ASP A 241 5.10 -12.02 7.15
N LEU A 242 5.53 -10.76 7.07
CA LEU A 242 4.70 -9.69 6.50
C LEU A 242 4.47 -9.93 5.01
N ALA A 243 5.52 -10.25 4.26
CA ALA A 243 5.43 -10.55 2.83
C ALA A 243 4.43 -11.67 2.55
N ARG A 244 4.51 -12.76 3.32
CA ARG A 244 3.58 -13.90 3.20
C ARG A 244 2.15 -13.48 3.48
N ASP A 245 1.89 -12.79 4.58
CA ASP A 245 0.54 -12.37 4.96
C ASP A 245 -0.06 -11.40 3.93
N VAL A 246 0.75 -10.51 3.34
CA VAL A 246 0.31 -9.61 2.25
C VAL A 246 -0.10 -10.40 1.01
N VAL A 247 0.79 -11.24 0.49
CA VAL A 247 0.54 -11.99 -0.75
C VAL A 247 -0.62 -12.99 -0.58
N GLU A 248 -0.67 -13.70 0.55
CA GLU A 248 -1.78 -14.61 0.87
C GLU A 248 -3.11 -13.86 0.92
N THR A 249 -3.13 -12.67 1.55
CA THR A 249 -4.36 -11.87 1.66
C THR A 249 -4.81 -11.34 0.30
N ILE A 250 -3.90 -10.87 -0.56
CA ILE A 250 -4.25 -10.38 -1.90
C ILE A 250 -4.81 -11.50 -2.77
N TYR A 251 -4.16 -12.67 -2.81
CA TYR A 251 -4.69 -13.79 -3.62
C TYR A 251 -6.00 -14.34 -3.06
N ALA A 252 -6.18 -14.36 -1.74
CA ALA A 252 -7.48 -14.68 -1.15
C ALA A 252 -8.55 -13.63 -1.50
N ALA A 253 -8.17 -12.35 -1.61
CA ALA A 253 -9.06 -11.29 -2.07
C ALA A 253 -9.50 -11.49 -3.52
N TYR A 254 -8.60 -11.87 -4.44
CA TYR A 254 -8.97 -12.24 -5.80
C TYR A 254 -9.95 -13.43 -5.84
N VAL A 255 -9.69 -14.48 -5.05
CA VAL A 255 -10.61 -15.62 -4.94
C VAL A 255 -11.97 -15.19 -4.36
N SER A 256 -11.96 -14.25 -3.39
CA SER A 256 -13.19 -13.69 -2.83
C SER A 256 -14.01 -12.95 -3.89
N ALA A 257 -13.38 -12.07 -4.67
CA ALA A 257 -14.03 -11.32 -5.74
C ALA A 257 -14.58 -12.25 -6.83
N GLU A 258 -13.80 -13.25 -7.26
CA GLU A 258 -14.22 -14.23 -8.27
C GLU A 258 -15.43 -15.05 -7.83
N ARG A 259 -15.48 -15.46 -6.55
CA ARG A 259 -16.54 -16.34 -6.02
C ARG A 259 -17.72 -15.59 -5.39
N GLY A 260 -17.58 -14.30 -5.14
CA GLY A 260 -18.58 -13.49 -4.44
C GLY A 260 -18.76 -13.90 -2.96
N VAL A 261 -17.74 -14.46 -2.32
CA VAL A 261 -17.82 -14.97 -0.93
C VAL A 261 -16.61 -14.54 -0.11
N ARG A 262 -16.80 -14.50 1.21
CA ARG A 262 -15.71 -14.32 2.15
C ARG A 262 -14.78 -15.54 2.16
N ILE A 263 -13.48 -15.32 2.15
CA ILE A 263 -12.45 -16.35 2.29
C ILE A 263 -11.88 -16.32 3.70
N GLU A 264 -11.95 -17.45 4.39
CA GLU A 264 -11.37 -17.64 5.73
C GLU A 264 -9.96 -18.23 5.59
N PHE A 265 -9.00 -17.70 6.36
CA PHE A 265 -7.64 -18.24 6.42
C PHE A 265 -7.62 -19.45 7.35
N LYS A 266 -7.08 -20.56 6.87
CA LYS A 266 -6.82 -21.77 7.68
C LYS A 266 -5.42 -21.63 8.29
N ARG A 267 -5.34 -21.34 9.56
CA ARG A 267 -4.09 -21.23 10.32
C ARG A 267 -4.07 -22.22 11.46
#